data_87b07b44210750139e9b354f4c82cc95
#
_entry.id   87b07b44210750139e9b354f4c82cc95
#
_cell.length_a   1.000
_cell.length_b   1.000
_cell.length_c   1.000
_cell.angle_alpha   90.00
_cell.angle_beta   90.00
_cell.angle_gamma   90.00
#
_symmetry.space_group_name_H-M   'P 1'
#
loop_
_entity.id
_entity.type
_entity.pdbx_description
1 polymer ?
#
loop_
_entity_poly.entity_id
_entity_poly.type
_entity_poly.pdbx_seq_one_letter_code
_entity_poly.pdbx_strand_id
1 'polypeptide(L)'
;MPVVAAAVCPHPPAIVPQLAQGAAGELDALRAAADDAIAALLTAQVDARFVVGPAASTVRFAASTGGCFAPWGLPLRVGGPDQGPPVLPLSLAVGAWLLERAGGAEITGYQGVAADAGPAACAALGATLAAAADRVALLVMGDGSARCGARSPGGDD
;
A
#
# COMPACT_ATOMS: atom_id res chain seq x y z
N MET A 1 -15.86 -12.56 -12.05
CA MET A 1 -15.48 -11.40 -11.19
C MET A 1 -14.05 -11.07 -11.53
N PRO A 2 -13.74 -9.83 -11.95
CA PRO A 2 -12.41 -9.50 -12.45
C PRO A 2 -11.33 -9.39 -11.38
N VAL A 3 -11.65 -9.12 -10.09
CA VAL A 3 -10.65 -9.18 -9.02
C VAL A 3 -10.43 -10.65 -8.64
N VAL A 4 -9.24 -11.16 -8.98
CA VAL A 4 -8.88 -12.57 -8.79
C VAL A 4 -7.93 -12.80 -7.62
N ALA A 5 -7.28 -11.75 -7.13
CA ALA A 5 -6.41 -11.80 -5.96
C ALA A 5 -6.39 -10.44 -5.24
N ALA A 6 -6.29 -10.47 -3.93
CA ALA A 6 -6.06 -9.29 -3.11
C ALA A 6 -5.21 -9.65 -1.89
N ALA A 7 -4.31 -8.75 -1.51
CA ALA A 7 -3.57 -8.80 -0.26
C ALA A 7 -3.78 -7.48 0.50
N VAL A 8 -3.92 -7.55 1.82
CA VAL A 8 -4.02 -6.37 2.69
C VAL A 8 -2.77 -6.33 3.55
N CYS A 9 -2.02 -5.24 3.47
CA CYS A 9 -0.79 -5.04 4.21
C CYS A 9 -0.84 -3.71 4.99
N PRO A 10 -0.26 -3.66 6.20
CA PRO A 10 -0.16 -2.43 6.95
C PRO A 10 0.91 -1.50 6.34
N HIS A 11 0.81 -0.19 6.65
CA HIS A 11 1.74 0.81 6.13
C HIS A 11 2.34 1.77 7.18
N PRO A 12 2.58 1.34 8.43
CA PRO A 12 3.28 2.20 9.37
C PRO A 12 4.70 2.50 8.83
N PRO A 13 5.23 3.73 8.97
CA PRO A 13 6.58 4.04 8.50
C PRO A 13 7.65 3.08 9.06
N ALA A 14 7.49 2.64 10.30
CA ALA A 14 8.40 1.72 10.97
C ALA A 14 8.48 0.31 10.35
N ILE A 15 7.59 -0.04 9.40
CA ILE A 15 7.71 -1.30 8.66
C ILE A 15 8.99 -1.30 7.78
N VAL A 16 9.48 -0.12 7.41
CA VAL A 16 10.76 0.05 6.73
C VAL A 16 11.87 0.01 7.79
N PRO A 17 12.76 -1.00 7.80
CA PRO A 17 13.72 -1.23 8.90
C PRO A 17 14.61 -0.03 9.21
N GLN A 18 15.02 0.72 8.18
CA GLN A 18 15.86 1.90 8.31
C GLN A 18 15.14 3.05 9.05
N LEU A 19 13.81 3.11 9.02
CA LEU A 19 13.00 4.07 9.76
C LEU A 19 12.78 3.62 11.23
N ALA A 20 12.64 2.31 11.44
CA ALA A 20 12.48 1.74 12.79
C ALA A 20 13.77 1.77 13.61
N GLN A 21 14.94 1.90 12.99
CA GLN A 21 16.24 1.94 13.64
C GLN A 21 16.44 0.78 14.65
N GLY A 22 16.69 1.09 15.95
CA GLY A 22 16.88 0.08 17.00
C GLY A 22 15.67 -0.82 17.28
N ALA A 23 14.45 -0.39 16.92
CA ALA A 23 13.23 -1.18 17.04
C ALA A 23 12.93 -2.03 15.79
N ALA A 24 13.83 -2.07 14.80
CA ALA A 24 13.58 -2.77 13.55
C ALA A 24 13.20 -4.24 13.75
N GLY A 25 13.86 -4.96 14.68
CA GLY A 25 13.57 -6.37 14.96
C GLY A 25 12.17 -6.64 15.52
N GLU A 26 11.55 -5.65 16.18
CA GLU A 26 10.20 -5.80 16.74
C GLU A 26 9.12 -6.02 15.66
N LEU A 27 9.38 -5.58 14.43
CA LEU A 27 8.46 -5.70 13.30
C LEU A 27 8.83 -6.81 12.30
N ASP A 28 9.79 -7.69 12.65
CA ASP A 28 10.21 -8.77 11.74
C ASP A 28 9.06 -9.72 11.42
N ALA A 29 8.26 -10.10 12.42
CA ALA A 29 7.09 -10.96 12.23
C ALA A 29 6.04 -10.29 11.31
N LEU A 30 5.83 -8.97 11.46
CA LEU A 30 4.92 -8.23 10.62
C LEU A 30 5.42 -8.15 9.17
N ARG A 31 6.72 -7.91 8.98
CA ARG A 31 7.33 -7.91 7.64
C ARG A 31 7.24 -9.28 6.98
N ALA A 32 7.51 -10.36 7.73
CA ALA A 32 7.38 -11.72 7.21
C ALA A 32 5.95 -12.02 6.75
N ALA A 33 4.94 -11.64 7.55
CA ALA A 33 3.54 -11.81 7.17
C ALA A 33 3.15 -10.98 5.92
N ALA A 34 3.69 -9.77 5.78
CA ALA A 34 3.49 -8.96 4.58
C ALA A 34 4.18 -9.57 3.36
N ASP A 35 5.42 -10.09 3.53
CA ASP A 35 6.15 -10.79 2.47
C ASP A 35 5.37 -12.02 1.98
N ASP A 36 4.80 -12.83 2.89
CA ASP A 36 3.99 -14.00 2.55
C ASP A 36 2.70 -13.61 1.80
N ALA A 37 2.01 -12.56 2.27
CA ALA A 37 0.79 -12.08 1.63
C ALA A 37 1.07 -11.57 0.21
N ILE A 38 2.17 -10.85 0.02
CA ILE A 38 2.58 -10.36 -1.30
C ILE A 38 3.06 -11.51 -2.19
N ALA A 39 3.81 -12.46 -1.67
CA ALA A 39 4.22 -13.64 -2.43
C ALA A 39 2.99 -14.38 -2.97
N ALA A 40 1.96 -14.59 -2.12
CA ALA A 40 0.70 -15.18 -2.55
C ALA A 40 -0.01 -14.35 -3.62
N LEU A 41 -0.05 -13.00 -3.47
CA LEU A 41 -0.62 -12.09 -4.46
C LEU A 41 0.10 -12.21 -5.82
N LEU A 42 1.42 -12.33 -5.81
CA LEU A 42 2.25 -12.37 -7.01
C LEU A 42 2.15 -13.71 -7.76
N THR A 43 1.67 -14.79 -7.14
CA THR A 43 1.41 -16.06 -7.84
C THR A 43 0.21 -15.96 -8.78
N ALA A 44 -0.70 -15.01 -8.58
CA ALA A 44 -1.85 -14.82 -9.42
C ALA A 44 -1.46 -14.28 -10.80
N GLN A 45 -1.88 -14.99 -11.84
CA GLN A 45 -1.77 -14.47 -13.20
C GLN A 45 -2.83 -13.39 -13.41
N VAL A 46 -2.40 -12.17 -13.71
CA VAL A 46 -3.26 -11.01 -13.81
C VAL A 46 -2.86 -10.12 -14.98
N ASP A 47 -3.84 -9.40 -15.51
CA ASP A 47 -3.67 -8.44 -16.61
C ASP A 47 -3.47 -7.01 -16.06
N ALA A 48 -3.91 -6.77 -14.83
CA ALA A 48 -3.70 -5.49 -14.14
C ALA A 48 -3.45 -5.72 -12.64
N ARG A 49 -2.54 -4.92 -12.08
CA ARG A 49 -2.24 -4.89 -10.64
C ARG A 49 -2.22 -3.45 -10.15
N PHE A 50 -2.98 -3.17 -9.08
CA PHE A 50 -3.03 -1.86 -8.45
C PHE A 50 -2.58 -1.92 -7.01
N VAL A 51 -1.89 -0.86 -6.58
CA VAL A 51 -1.67 -0.56 -5.17
C VAL A 51 -2.70 0.47 -4.73
N VAL A 52 -3.49 0.16 -3.71
CA VAL A 52 -4.59 0.99 -3.21
C VAL A 52 -4.32 1.35 -1.76
N GLY A 53 -4.50 2.60 -1.38
CA GLY A 53 -4.26 3.00 0.02
C GLY A 53 -4.77 4.41 0.35
N PRO A 54 -4.83 4.77 1.63
CA PRO A 54 -5.28 6.09 2.04
C PRO A 54 -4.39 7.21 1.50
N ALA A 55 -5.03 8.32 1.15
CA ALA A 55 -4.40 9.53 0.64
C ALA A 55 -5.19 10.77 1.08
N ALA A 56 -4.62 11.96 0.89
CA ALA A 56 -5.31 13.23 1.18
C ALA A 56 -6.55 13.46 0.29
N SER A 57 -6.58 12.86 -0.88
CA SER A 57 -7.72 12.89 -1.81
C SER A 57 -7.81 11.60 -2.60
N THR A 58 -9.01 11.29 -3.11
CA THR A 58 -9.17 10.16 -4.03
C THR A 58 -8.56 10.52 -5.38
N VAL A 59 -7.42 9.91 -5.70
CA VAL A 59 -6.61 10.25 -6.87
C VAL A 59 -5.88 9.02 -7.41
N ARG A 60 -5.75 8.94 -8.72
CA ARG A 60 -4.97 7.89 -9.39
C ARG A 60 -3.58 8.41 -9.77
N PHE A 61 -2.55 7.58 -9.52
CA PHE A 61 -1.19 7.86 -9.96
C PHE A 61 -0.76 6.81 -10.99
N ALA A 62 0.05 7.23 -11.95
CA ALA A 62 0.64 6.33 -12.94
C ALA A 62 1.60 5.32 -12.28
N ALA A 63 1.82 4.18 -12.92
CA ALA A 63 2.80 3.18 -12.48
C ALA A 63 4.22 3.74 -12.33
N SER A 64 4.57 4.75 -13.14
CA SER A 64 5.86 5.44 -13.09
C SER A 64 5.98 6.48 -11.98
N THR A 65 4.96 6.67 -11.14
CA THR A 65 5.01 7.65 -10.05
C THR A 65 5.84 7.10 -8.89
N GLY A 66 6.79 7.89 -8.41
CA GLY A 66 7.65 7.54 -7.28
C GLY A 66 7.17 8.10 -5.95
N GLY A 67 7.62 7.45 -4.88
CA GLY A 67 7.51 7.90 -3.49
C GLY A 67 8.88 8.12 -2.86
N CYS A 68 8.91 8.72 -1.67
CA CYS A 68 10.14 8.91 -0.90
C CYS A 68 9.83 8.96 0.59
N PHE A 69 10.70 8.37 1.40
CA PHE A 69 10.62 8.41 2.86
C PHE A 69 11.39 9.58 3.49
N ALA A 70 11.86 10.54 2.70
CA ALA A 70 12.57 11.72 3.20
C ALA A 70 11.78 12.52 4.27
N PRO A 71 10.44 12.68 4.19
CA PRO A 71 9.65 13.33 5.24
C PRO A 71 9.76 12.64 6.61
N TRP A 72 10.14 11.36 6.64
CA TRP A 72 10.37 10.57 7.86
C TRP A 72 11.86 10.39 8.18
N GLY A 73 12.75 11.17 7.54
CA GLY A 73 14.18 11.18 7.82
C GLY A 73 15.02 10.16 7.04
N LEU A 74 14.43 9.45 6.07
CA LEU A 74 15.15 8.48 5.23
C LEU A 74 15.03 8.88 3.74
N PRO A 75 16.11 9.32 3.08
CA PRO A 75 16.08 9.70 1.66
C PRO A 75 16.04 8.48 0.73
N LEU A 76 15.20 7.50 1.06
CA LEU A 76 14.95 6.31 0.26
C LEU A 76 13.80 6.58 -0.70
N ARG A 77 14.05 6.41 -2.00
CA ARG A 77 13.03 6.50 -3.06
C ARG A 77 12.52 5.12 -3.39
N VAL A 78 11.25 5.04 -3.78
CA VAL A 78 10.54 3.81 -4.15
C VAL A 78 9.57 4.07 -5.29
N GLY A 79 9.18 3.03 -6.00
CA GLY A 79 8.27 3.12 -7.14
C GLY A 79 8.99 3.66 -8.37
N GLY A 80 8.43 4.59 -9.09
CA GLY A 80 8.85 5.08 -10.39
C GLY A 80 10.33 5.51 -10.50
N PRO A 81 10.75 5.99 -11.67
CA PRO A 81 12.16 6.30 -11.93
C PRO A 81 12.70 7.38 -10.99
N ASP A 82 13.98 7.26 -10.62
CA ASP A 82 14.66 8.11 -9.63
C ASP A 82 14.62 9.62 -9.91
N GLN A 83 14.30 10.02 -11.12
CA GLN A 83 14.38 11.41 -11.58
C GLN A 83 13.07 12.19 -11.53
N GLY A 84 11.95 11.57 -11.21
CA GLY A 84 10.66 12.25 -11.07
C GLY A 84 10.44 12.81 -9.65
N PRO A 85 9.51 13.78 -9.47
CA PRO A 85 9.12 14.20 -8.13
C PRO A 85 8.48 13.05 -7.37
N PRO A 86 8.89 12.77 -6.11
CA PRO A 86 8.28 11.73 -5.30
C PRO A 86 6.97 12.26 -4.70
N VAL A 87 5.85 11.91 -5.31
CA VAL A 87 4.53 12.45 -4.94
C VAL A 87 3.57 11.38 -4.37
N LEU A 88 3.97 10.11 -4.31
CA LEU A 88 3.13 9.08 -3.68
C LEU A 88 2.95 9.37 -2.19
N PRO A 89 1.72 9.29 -1.65
CA PRO A 89 1.48 9.33 -0.22
C PRO A 89 2.14 8.12 0.48
N LEU A 90 2.34 8.22 1.81
CA LEU A 90 3.02 7.20 2.60
C LEU A 90 2.50 5.78 2.34
N SER A 91 1.19 5.58 2.37
CA SER A 91 0.57 4.28 2.16
C SER A 91 1.02 3.62 0.85
N LEU A 92 0.96 4.39 -0.23
CA LEU A 92 1.34 3.91 -1.57
C LEU A 92 2.86 3.77 -1.73
N ALA A 93 3.65 4.63 -1.06
CA ALA A 93 5.10 4.50 -1.02
C ALA A 93 5.53 3.24 -0.26
N VAL A 94 4.87 2.90 0.86
CA VAL A 94 5.10 1.63 1.56
C VAL A 94 4.70 0.44 0.69
N GLY A 95 3.57 0.52 -0.01
CA GLY A 95 3.15 -0.52 -0.95
C GLY A 95 4.17 -0.75 -2.07
N ALA A 96 4.72 0.33 -2.64
CA ALA A 96 5.80 0.25 -3.63
C ALA A 96 7.05 -0.42 -3.04
N TRP A 97 7.47 0.00 -1.84
CA TRP A 97 8.61 -0.58 -1.12
C TRP A 97 8.43 -2.08 -0.85
N LEU A 98 7.25 -2.50 -0.41
CA LEU A 98 6.94 -3.90 -0.17
C LEU A 98 7.03 -4.74 -1.46
N LEU A 99 6.53 -4.22 -2.58
CA LEU A 99 6.63 -4.89 -3.88
C LEU A 99 8.09 -5.00 -4.35
N GLU A 100 8.90 -3.94 -4.20
CA GLU A 100 10.33 -3.97 -4.52
C GLU A 100 11.08 -4.98 -3.65
N ARG A 101 10.78 -5.02 -2.36
CA ARG A 101 11.32 -6.00 -1.42
C ARG A 101 11.00 -7.44 -1.83
N ALA A 102 9.83 -7.69 -2.39
CA ALA A 102 9.41 -9.00 -2.92
C ALA A 102 10.03 -9.35 -4.28
N GLY A 103 11.00 -8.59 -4.76
CA GLY A 103 11.67 -8.81 -6.04
C GLY A 103 11.15 -7.95 -7.19
N GLY A 104 10.27 -7.02 -6.90
CA GLY A 104 9.61 -6.16 -7.87
C GLY A 104 8.43 -6.84 -8.55
N ALA A 105 7.46 -6.04 -8.95
CA ALA A 105 6.32 -6.51 -9.74
C ALA A 105 5.84 -5.38 -10.64
N GLU A 106 5.46 -5.74 -11.85
CA GLU A 106 4.80 -4.79 -12.74
C GLU A 106 3.43 -4.41 -12.17
N ILE A 107 3.17 -3.11 -12.09
CA ILE A 107 1.90 -2.55 -11.65
C ILE A 107 1.28 -1.69 -12.76
N THR A 108 -0.05 -1.62 -12.74
CA THR A 108 -0.82 -0.78 -13.67
C THR A 108 -0.93 0.65 -13.16
N GLY A 109 -0.85 0.84 -11.84
CA GLY A 109 -0.87 2.14 -11.20
C GLY A 109 -1.18 2.09 -9.72
N TYR A 110 -1.22 3.26 -9.11
CA TYR A 110 -1.58 3.45 -7.71
C TYR A 110 -2.91 4.17 -7.59
N GLN A 111 -3.68 3.86 -6.55
CA GLN A 111 -4.95 4.48 -6.25
C GLN A 111 -4.97 5.00 -4.81
N GLY A 112 -4.94 6.31 -4.65
CA GLY A 112 -5.21 6.96 -3.38
C GLY A 112 -6.72 7.03 -3.11
N VAL A 113 -7.12 6.82 -1.85
CA VAL A 113 -8.50 6.92 -1.38
C VAL A 113 -8.54 7.92 -0.24
N ALA A 114 -9.39 8.94 -0.35
CA ALA A 114 -9.56 9.95 0.69
C ALA A 114 -10.17 9.32 1.96
N ALA A 115 -9.73 9.79 3.13
CA ALA A 115 -10.21 9.28 4.42
C ALA A 115 -11.72 9.50 4.65
N ASP A 116 -12.29 10.52 4.02
CA ASP A 116 -13.72 10.86 4.07
C ASP A 116 -14.54 10.25 2.92
N ALA A 117 -13.92 9.38 2.09
CA ALA A 117 -14.63 8.69 1.02
C ALA A 117 -15.71 7.76 1.60
N GLY A 118 -16.97 8.09 1.33
CA GLY A 118 -18.09 7.29 1.80
C GLY A 118 -18.18 5.91 1.13
N PRO A 119 -18.91 4.95 1.72
CA PRO A 119 -19.01 3.58 1.21
C PRO A 119 -19.42 3.47 -0.25
N ALA A 120 -20.35 4.31 -0.72
CA ALA A 120 -20.81 4.31 -2.10
C ALA A 120 -19.69 4.73 -3.08
N ALA A 121 -18.88 5.74 -2.71
CA ALA A 121 -17.73 6.17 -3.51
C ALA A 121 -16.66 5.08 -3.55
N CYS A 122 -16.38 4.43 -2.43
CA CYS A 122 -15.45 3.30 -2.36
C CYS A 122 -15.90 2.12 -3.24
N ALA A 123 -17.20 1.79 -3.21
CA ALA A 123 -17.77 0.73 -4.04
C ALA A 123 -17.66 1.06 -5.53
N ALA A 124 -17.97 2.29 -5.94
CA ALA A 124 -17.84 2.73 -7.32
C ALA A 124 -16.38 2.71 -7.79
N LEU A 125 -15.44 3.14 -6.93
CA LEU A 125 -14.01 3.05 -7.20
C LEU A 125 -13.55 1.60 -7.38
N GLY A 126 -13.98 0.70 -6.47
CA GLY A 126 -13.69 -0.72 -6.56
C GLY A 126 -14.22 -1.33 -7.87
N ALA A 127 -15.43 -0.98 -8.27
CA ALA A 127 -15.99 -1.40 -9.56
C ALA A 127 -15.15 -0.88 -10.75
N THR A 128 -14.68 0.35 -10.70
CA THR A 128 -13.80 0.95 -11.72
C THR A 128 -12.47 0.21 -11.83
N LEU A 129 -11.83 -0.09 -10.69
CA LEU A 129 -10.57 -0.86 -10.68
C LEU A 129 -10.79 -2.28 -11.20
N ALA A 130 -11.89 -2.91 -10.78
CA ALA A 130 -12.24 -4.24 -11.22
C ALA A 130 -12.51 -4.32 -12.72
N ALA A 131 -13.06 -3.27 -13.33
CA ALA A 131 -13.34 -3.20 -14.75
C ALA A 131 -12.11 -2.86 -15.62
N ALA A 132 -10.94 -2.60 -15.01
CA ALA A 132 -9.73 -2.18 -15.73
C ALA A 132 -9.13 -3.30 -16.61
N ALA A 133 -9.40 -4.56 -16.29
CA ALA A 133 -8.91 -5.72 -17.03
C ALA A 133 -9.73 -6.98 -16.68
N ASP A 134 -9.55 -8.06 -17.41
CA ASP A 134 -10.26 -9.32 -17.17
C ASP A 134 -9.82 -10.01 -15.85
N ARG A 135 -8.58 -9.82 -15.47
CA ARG A 135 -7.98 -10.39 -14.24
C ARG A 135 -7.21 -9.30 -13.50
N VAL A 136 -7.73 -8.87 -12.37
CA VAL A 136 -7.16 -7.78 -11.57
C VAL A 136 -6.66 -8.30 -10.23
N ALA A 137 -5.48 -7.84 -9.80
CA ALA A 137 -4.98 -8.01 -8.44
C ALA A 137 -4.89 -6.67 -7.72
N LEU A 138 -5.16 -6.68 -6.41
CA LEU A 138 -5.10 -5.50 -5.55
C LEU A 138 -4.15 -5.73 -4.38
N LEU A 139 -3.13 -4.88 -4.24
CA LEU A 139 -2.40 -4.71 -3.00
C LEU A 139 -3.03 -3.53 -2.26
N VAL A 140 -3.71 -3.82 -1.15
CA VAL A 140 -4.42 -2.83 -0.35
C VAL A 140 -3.59 -2.48 0.87
N MET A 141 -3.26 -1.21 1.01
CA MET A 141 -2.55 -0.68 2.16
C MET A 141 -3.57 -0.20 3.19
N GLY A 142 -3.65 -0.89 4.33
CA GLY A 142 -4.63 -0.59 5.37
C GLY A 142 -4.07 -0.88 6.76
N ASP A 143 -4.07 0.13 7.63
CA ASP A 143 -3.76 -0.04 9.05
C ASP A 143 -5.04 -0.32 9.84
N GLY A 144 -4.95 -1.19 10.84
CA GLY A 144 -5.97 -1.31 11.86
C GLY A 144 -5.92 -0.14 12.84
N SER A 145 -7.01 0.06 13.60
CA SER A 145 -7.01 1.04 14.67
C SER A 145 -6.13 0.57 15.85
N ALA A 146 -5.33 1.49 16.39
CA ALA A 146 -4.63 1.27 17.67
C ALA A 146 -5.58 1.41 18.89
N ARG A 147 -6.84 1.79 18.64
CA ARG A 147 -7.88 2.04 19.66
C ARG A 147 -8.82 0.84 19.80
N CYS A 148 -8.24 -0.35 19.94
CA CYS A 148 -8.96 -1.62 20.10
C CYS A 148 -8.91 -2.07 21.56
N GLY A 149 -9.83 -1.60 22.39
CA GLY A 149 -9.99 -2.04 23.78
C GLY A 149 -10.07 -0.93 24.81
N ALA A 150 -10.73 -1.20 25.91
CA ALA A 150 -11.05 -0.24 26.98
C ALA A 150 -9.85 0.48 27.62
N ARG A 151 -8.61 0.02 27.36
CA ARG A 151 -7.36 0.63 27.82
C ARG A 151 -6.60 1.36 26.71
N SER A 152 -7.18 1.49 25.53
CA SER A 152 -6.52 2.19 24.42
C SER A 152 -6.45 3.69 24.69
N PRO A 153 -5.36 4.37 24.34
CA PRO A 153 -5.27 5.82 24.45
C PRO A 153 -6.39 6.50 23.64
N GLY A 154 -7.24 7.27 24.31
CA GLY A 154 -8.38 7.95 23.68
C GLY A 154 -9.69 7.15 23.63
N GLY A 155 -9.74 5.93 24.22
CA GLY A 155 -10.92 5.05 24.24
C GLY A 155 -11.03 4.14 23.01
N ASP A 156 -12.10 3.35 22.95
CA ASP A 156 -12.41 2.50 21.78
C ASP A 156 -12.97 3.34 20.62
N ASP A 157 -12.62 2.95 19.39
CA ASP A 157 -13.26 3.44 18.16
C ASP A 157 -14.53 2.67 17.85
#